data_7cdbfab8493655d69b6eb454aabce92b
#
_entry.id   7cdbfab8493655d69b6eb454aabce92b
#
_cell.length_a   1.000
_cell.length_b   1.000
_cell.length_c   1.000
_cell.angle_alpha   90.00
_cell.angle_beta   90.00
_cell.angle_gamma   90.00
#
_symmetry.space_group_name_H-M   'P 1'
#
loop_
_entity.id
_entity.type
_entity.pdbx_description
1 polymer ?
#
loop_
_entity_poly.entity_id
_entity_poly.type
_entity_poly.pdbx_seq_one_letter_code
_entity_poly.pdbx_strand_id
1 'polypeptide(L)'
;MSARPSLGSGRILWGRSLAWLAVLGPFFFLSYGFANSQAAARGEVASLYFEWEHAIPFWPWTIVPYWSIDLLYGLSFLFCRARRVVDRHALRLLTAQLIAVLCFLQFPLRFAFERPAVEGVFGALFDALAAFDQPFNQAPSLHIALLVII
;
A
#
# COMPACT_ATOMS: atom_id res chain seq x y z
N MET A 1 5.54 24.70 -42.70
CA MET A 1 5.29 25.35 -41.39
C MET A 1 5.03 24.25 -40.38
N SER A 2 6.05 23.85 -39.64
CA SER A 2 5.95 22.78 -38.61
C SER A 2 5.49 23.43 -37.32
N ALA A 3 4.28 23.11 -36.86
CA ALA A 3 3.79 23.54 -35.58
C ALA A 3 4.60 22.84 -34.47
N ARG A 4 5.44 23.58 -33.75
CA ARG A 4 6.08 23.12 -32.53
C ARG A 4 5.01 22.73 -31.53
N PRO A 5 5.03 21.51 -30.97
CA PRO A 5 4.15 21.22 -29.83
C PRO A 5 4.50 22.20 -28.70
N SER A 6 3.55 22.99 -28.28
CA SER A 6 3.67 23.82 -27.10
C SER A 6 3.97 22.91 -25.93
N LEU A 7 5.18 23.00 -25.38
CA LEU A 7 5.54 22.44 -24.09
C LEU A 7 4.62 23.11 -23.06
N GLY A 8 3.47 22.50 -22.83
CA GLY A 8 2.54 22.90 -21.79
C GLY A 8 3.33 23.05 -20.49
N SER A 9 3.24 24.22 -19.89
CA SER A 9 3.90 24.62 -18.67
C SER A 9 3.87 23.45 -17.68
N GLY A 10 5.05 22.99 -17.23
CA GLY A 10 5.22 21.88 -16.32
C GLY A 10 4.72 22.17 -14.90
N ARG A 11 3.56 22.82 -14.79
CA ARG A 11 2.87 23.05 -13.52
C ARG A 11 2.30 21.73 -13.04
N ILE A 12 2.68 21.35 -11.84
CA ILE A 12 2.08 20.22 -11.13
C ILE A 12 0.58 20.47 -11.07
N LEU A 13 -0.19 19.44 -11.39
CA LEU A 13 -1.65 19.52 -11.38
C LEU A 13 -2.20 19.26 -9.97
N TRP A 14 -1.76 20.07 -9.00
CA TRP A 14 -2.04 19.89 -7.58
C TRP A 14 -3.51 19.60 -7.29
N GLY A 15 -4.42 20.40 -7.85
CA GLY A 15 -5.85 20.24 -7.59
C GLY A 15 -6.38 18.85 -7.99
N ARG A 16 -5.95 18.35 -9.15
CA ARG A 16 -6.38 17.03 -9.64
C ARG A 16 -5.72 15.89 -8.87
N SER A 17 -4.43 16.02 -8.57
CA SER A 17 -3.69 15.04 -7.76
C SER A 17 -4.26 14.97 -6.35
N LEU A 18 -4.51 16.12 -5.70
CA LEU A 18 -5.14 16.17 -4.38
C LEU A 18 -6.56 15.61 -4.38
N ALA A 19 -7.35 15.87 -5.42
CA ALA A 19 -8.68 15.29 -5.55
C ALA A 19 -8.63 13.76 -5.61
N TRP A 20 -7.72 13.19 -6.39
CA TRP A 20 -7.52 11.74 -6.42
C TRP A 20 -7.02 11.19 -5.09
N LEU A 21 -6.05 11.84 -4.45
CA LEU A 21 -5.56 11.43 -3.13
C LEU A 21 -6.65 11.49 -2.06
N ALA A 22 -7.51 12.51 -2.09
CA ALA A 22 -8.64 12.65 -1.18
C ALA A 22 -9.70 11.54 -1.36
N VAL A 23 -9.75 10.89 -2.51
CA VAL A 23 -10.61 9.73 -2.77
C VAL A 23 -9.89 8.42 -2.44
N LEU A 24 -8.67 8.25 -3.00
CA LEU A 24 -7.92 7.00 -2.90
C LEU A 24 -7.41 6.73 -1.48
N GLY A 25 -7.00 7.76 -0.73
CA GLY A 25 -6.52 7.61 0.64
C GLY A 25 -7.60 7.01 1.57
N PRO A 26 -8.76 7.66 1.76
CA PRO A 26 -9.83 7.08 2.55
C PRO A 26 -10.29 5.72 2.03
N PHE A 27 -10.38 5.55 0.70
CA PHE A 27 -10.75 4.27 0.12
C PHE A 27 -9.75 3.16 0.46
N PHE A 28 -8.44 3.47 0.44
CA PHE A 28 -7.40 2.54 0.87
C PHE A 28 -7.64 2.07 2.30
N PHE A 29 -7.70 2.98 3.25
CA PHE A 29 -7.83 2.63 4.66
C PHE A 29 -9.15 1.92 4.97
N LEU A 30 -10.26 2.37 4.39
CA LEU A 30 -11.56 1.76 4.63
C LEU A 30 -11.67 0.35 4.04
N SER A 31 -11.24 0.15 2.79
CA SER A 31 -11.35 -1.15 2.13
C SER A 31 -10.37 -2.17 2.71
N TYR A 32 -9.16 -1.74 3.06
CA TYR A 32 -8.16 -2.59 3.70
C TYR A 32 -8.58 -2.98 5.12
N GLY A 33 -9.02 -2.01 5.93
CA GLY A 33 -9.53 -2.25 7.27
C GLY A 33 -10.78 -3.13 7.27
N PHE A 34 -11.68 -2.95 6.30
CA PHE A 34 -12.83 -3.83 6.12
C PHE A 34 -12.40 -5.27 5.83
N ALA A 35 -11.46 -5.49 4.92
CA ALA A 35 -10.94 -6.83 4.61
C ALA A 35 -10.30 -7.49 5.84
N ASN A 36 -9.51 -6.73 6.62
CA ASN A 36 -8.93 -7.20 7.87
C ASN A 36 -10.00 -7.61 8.88
N SER A 37 -11.04 -6.80 9.08
CA SER A 37 -12.12 -7.12 10.02
C SER A 37 -12.90 -8.36 9.60
N GLN A 38 -13.13 -8.55 8.30
CA GLN A 38 -13.78 -9.76 7.77
C GLN A 38 -12.91 -11.01 7.96
N ALA A 39 -11.59 -10.90 7.78
CA ALA A 39 -10.67 -12.00 8.03
C ALA A 39 -10.63 -12.36 9.52
N ALA A 40 -10.55 -11.36 10.41
CA ALA A 40 -10.57 -11.58 11.86
C ALA A 40 -11.86 -12.28 12.34
N ALA A 41 -13.00 -11.97 11.72
CA ALA A 41 -14.29 -12.56 12.07
C ALA A 41 -14.44 -14.04 11.66
N ARG A 42 -13.55 -14.58 10.82
CA ARG A 42 -13.63 -15.98 10.33
C ARG A 42 -13.15 -17.01 11.37
N GLY A 43 -12.53 -16.60 12.45
CA GLY A 43 -12.02 -17.48 13.51
C GLY A 43 -10.73 -18.21 13.12
N GLU A 44 -10.79 -19.12 12.15
CA GLU A 44 -9.62 -19.81 11.62
C GLU A 44 -9.24 -19.25 10.25
N VAL A 45 -8.04 -18.68 10.16
CA VAL A 45 -7.46 -18.13 8.92
C VAL A 45 -6.14 -18.85 8.68
N ALA A 46 -6.01 -19.45 7.48
CA ALA A 46 -4.80 -20.16 7.09
C ALA A 46 -3.59 -19.22 7.03
N SER A 47 -2.42 -19.75 7.30
CA SER A 47 -1.14 -19.08 7.02
C SER A 47 -0.42 -19.81 5.89
N LEU A 48 0.30 -19.05 5.08
CA LEU A 48 1.14 -19.58 4.01
C LEU A 48 2.55 -19.03 4.19
N TYR A 49 3.51 -19.92 4.29
CA TYR A 49 4.92 -19.59 4.38
C TYR A 49 5.77 -20.70 3.78
N PHE A 50 6.99 -20.40 3.44
CA PHE A 50 7.97 -21.37 2.97
C PHE A 50 8.99 -21.66 4.09
N GLU A 51 9.46 -22.89 4.21
CA GLU A 51 10.41 -23.30 5.25
C GLU A 51 11.68 -22.44 5.30
N TRP A 52 12.16 -21.96 4.14
CA TRP A 52 13.33 -21.09 4.09
C TRP A 52 13.11 -19.70 4.73
N GLU A 53 11.84 -19.27 4.90
CA GLU A 53 11.53 -17.96 5.51
C GLU A 53 11.91 -17.91 6.99
N HIS A 54 11.97 -19.06 7.68
CA HIS A 54 12.49 -19.16 9.04
C HIS A 54 13.97 -18.73 9.17
N ALA A 55 14.73 -18.80 8.08
CA ALA A 55 16.13 -18.38 8.06
C ALA A 55 16.31 -16.87 7.85
N ILE A 56 15.23 -16.12 7.54
CA ILE A 56 15.31 -14.67 7.34
C ILE A 56 15.43 -13.97 8.69
N PRO A 57 16.53 -13.24 8.95
CA PRO A 57 16.66 -12.51 10.19
C PRO A 57 15.68 -11.33 10.26
N PHE A 58 15.12 -11.10 11.42
CA PHE A 58 14.28 -9.93 11.66
C PHE A 58 15.15 -8.69 11.91
N TRP A 59 15.01 -7.69 11.06
CA TRP A 59 15.72 -6.41 11.17
C TRP A 59 14.75 -5.27 11.51
N PRO A 60 14.78 -4.71 12.75
CA PRO A 60 13.82 -3.68 13.17
C PRO A 60 13.77 -2.43 12.28
N TRP A 61 14.92 -2.02 11.71
CA TRP A 61 14.99 -0.83 10.84
C TRP A 61 14.16 -0.95 9.55
N THR A 62 13.77 -2.17 9.16
CA THR A 62 12.98 -2.42 7.95
C THR A 62 11.58 -1.80 8.01
N ILE A 63 11.12 -1.41 9.20
CA ILE A 63 9.88 -0.65 9.36
C ILE A 63 9.94 0.71 8.66
N VAL A 64 11.13 1.31 8.52
CA VAL A 64 11.30 2.62 7.88
C VAL A 64 10.99 2.57 6.38
N PRO A 65 11.65 1.72 5.56
CA PRO A 65 11.26 1.57 4.17
C PRO A 65 9.81 1.09 4.01
N TYR A 66 9.27 0.27 4.90
CA TYR A 66 7.88 -0.15 4.87
C TYR A 66 6.92 1.06 4.94
N TRP A 67 7.07 1.93 5.94
CA TRP A 67 6.27 3.16 6.07
C TRP A 67 6.52 4.16 4.92
N SER A 68 7.72 4.16 4.32
CA SER A 68 8.03 5.06 3.21
C SER A 68 7.22 4.77 1.96
N ILE A 69 6.69 3.57 1.79
CA ILE A 69 5.84 3.21 0.64
C ILE A 69 4.56 4.04 0.63
N ASP A 70 3.93 4.27 1.77
CA ASP A 70 2.74 5.11 1.87
C ASP A 70 3.03 6.56 1.49
N LEU A 71 4.18 7.09 1.92
CA LEU A 71 4.64 8.41 1.52
C LEU A 71 4.93 8.46 0.01
N LEU A 72 5.62 7.47 -0.55
CA LEU A 72 5.93 7.37 -1.97
C LEU A 72 4.65 7.26 -2.81
N TYR A 73 3.65 6.55 -2.32
CA TYR A 73 2.32 6.47 -2.93
C TYR A 73 1.73 7.88 -3.13
N GLY A 74 1.71 8.71 -2.09
CA GLY A 74 1.23 10.09 -2.19
C GLY A 74 2.11 10.95 -3.11
N LEU A 75 3.43 10.86 -2.97
CA LEU A 75 4.40 11.64 -3.75
C LEU A 75 4.42 11.27 -5.22
N SER A 76 4.04 10.05 -5.60
CA SER A 76 4.02 9.60 -7.00
C SER A 76 3.17 10.48 -7.92
N PHE A 77 2.12 11.09 -7.37
CA PHE A 77 1.29 12.04 -8.10
C PHE A 77 2.01 13.34 -8.50
N LEU A 78 3.10 13.70 -7.82
CA LEU A 78 3.91 14.88 -8.14
C LEU A 78 4.67 14.73 -9.46
N PHE A 79 4.96 13.50 -9.87
CA PHE A 79 5.63 13.21 -11.14
C PHE A 79 4.67 13.27 -12.34
N CYS A 80 3.36 13.30 -12.09
CA CYS A 80 2.33 13.35 -13.11
C CYS A 80 2.11 14.79 -13.60
N ARG A 81 2.60 15.12 -14.81
CA ARG A 81 2.55 16.47 -15.38
C ARG A 81 1.41 16.72 -16.38
N ALA A 82 0.61 15.72 -16.70
CA ALA A 82 -0.53 15.83 -17.59
C ALA A 82 -1.79 15.21 -16.98
N ARG A 83 -2.95 15.81 -17.20
CA ARG A 83 -4.23 15.33 -16.63
C ARG A 83 -4.47 13.84 -16.89
N ARG A 84 -4.24 13.41 -18.14
CA ARG A 84 -4.41 11.99 -18.52
C ARG A 84 -3.44 11.06 -17.79
N VAL A 85 -2.24 11.56 -17.46
CA VAL A 85 -1.24 10.77 -16.71
C VAL A 85 -1.67 10.62 -15.26
N VAL A 86 -2.13 11.71 -14.60
CA VAL A 86 -2.71 11.66 -13.25
C VAL A 86 -3.85 10.64 -13.18
N ASP A 87 -4.81 10.72 -14.11
CA ASP A 87 -5.96 9.82 -14.09
C ASP A 87 -5.58 8.37 -14.32
N ARG A 88 -4.71 8.10 -15.29
CA ARG A 88 -4.24 6.73 -15.54
C ARG A 88 -3.47 6.16 -14.36
N HIS A 89 -2.64 6.99 -13.71
CA HIS A 89 -1.92 6.59 -12.52
C HIS A 89 -2.89 6.25 -11.39
N ALA A 90 -3.85 7.13 -11.09
CA ALA A 90 -4.87 6.91 -10.09
C ALA A 90 -5.70 5.64 -10.37
N LEU A 91 -6.09 5.41 -11.62
CA LEU A 91 -6.84 4.21 -12.01
C LEU A 91 -6.01 2.92 -11.86
N ARG A 92 -4.70 2.96 -12.13
CA ARG A 92 -3.82 1.80 -11.89
C ARG A 92 -3.75 1.45 -10.42
N LEU A 93 -3.55 2.46 -9.55
CA LEU A 93 -3.54 2.27 -8.10
C LEU A 93 -4.88 1.74 -7.59
N LEU A 94 -5.98 2.33 -8.03
CA LEU A 94 -7.33 1.87 -7.68
C LEU A 94 -7.57 0.41 -8.13
N THR A 95 -7.16 0.06 -9.34
CA THR A 95 -7.33 -1.29 -9.87
C THR A 95 -6.53 -2.31 -9.06
N ALA A 96 -5.26 -1.99 -8.74
CA ALA A 96 -4.41 -2.86 -7.91
C ALA A 96 -5.02 -3.07 -6.53
N GLN A 97 -5.53 -2.01 -5.91
CA GLN A 97 -6.18 -2.08 -4.61
C GLN A 97 -7.48 -2.91 -4.65
N LEU A 98 -8.33 -2.71 -5.65
CA LEU A 98 -9.56 -3.51 -5.81
C LEU A 98 -9.25 -5.00 -5.96
N ILE A 99 -8.27 -5.34 -6.80
CA ILE A 99 -7.85 -6.73 -6.98
C ILE A 99 -7.32 -7.30 -5.66
N ALA A 100 -6.45 -6.57 -4.95
CA ALA A 100 -5.90 -7.04 -3.69
C ALA A 100 -7.00 -7.24 -2.63
N VAL A 101 -7.91 -6.28 -2.45
CA VAL A 101 -9.02 -6.38 -1.51
C VAL A 101 -9.95 -7.56 -1.84
N LEU A 102 -10.25 -7.78 -3.12
CA LEU A 102 -11.03 -8.94 -3.54
C LEU A 102 -10.32 -10.25 -3.19
N CYS A 103 -9.00 -10.33 -3.41
CA CYS A 103 -8.21 -11.49 -3.02
C CYS A 103 -8.23 -11.70 -1.50
N PHE A 104 -8.06 -10.64 -0.70
CA PHE A 104 -8.10 -10.73 0.77
C PHE A 104 -9.45 -11.22 1.29
N LEU A 105 -10.54 -10.79 0.67
CA LEU A 105 -11.88 -11.23 1.03
C LEU A 105 -12.15 -12.70 0.65
N GLN A 106 -11.62 -13.15 -0.48
CA GLN A 106 -11.82 -14.51 -0.96
C GLN A 106 -10.86 -15.51 -0.29
N PHE A 107 -9.61 -15.12 -0.14
CA PHE A 107 -8.50 -15.96 0.33
C PHE A 107 -7.73 -15.23 1.43
N PRO A 108 -8.34 -14.98 2.62
CA PRO A 108 -7.62 -14.34 3.71
C PRO A 108 -6.48 -15.23 4.17
N LEU A 109 -5.32 -14.63 4.38
CA LEU A 109 -4.13 -15.31 4.89
C LEU A 109 -3.58 -14.55 6.09
N ARG A 110 -3.26 -15.30 7.15
CA ARG A 110 -2.67 -14.76 8.36
C ARG A 110 -1.14 -14.83 8.29
N PHE A 111 -0.47 -13.81 8.82
CA PHE A 111 0.97 -13.84 8.99
C PHE A 111 1.39 -14.98 9.92
N ALA A 112 2.34 -15.81 9.47
CA ALA A 112 2.71 -17.06 10.12
C ALA A 112 3.67 -16.88 11.30
N PHE A 113 4.45 -15.78 11.30
CA PHE A 113 5.53 -15.57 12.27
C PHE A 113 5.11 -14.62 13.37
N GLU A 114 5.54 -14.92 14.59
CA GLU A 114 5.42 -13.97 15.70
C GLU A 114 6.47 -12.87 15.54
N ARG A 115 6.05 -11.62 15.71
CA ARG A 115 6.96 -10.49 15.68
C ARG A 115 7.75 -10.43 16.97
N PRO A 116 9.10 -10.42 16.91
CA PRO A 116 9.91 -10.20 18.09
C PRO A 116 9.60 -8.86 18.77
N ALA A 117 9.70 -8.81 20.09
CA ALA A 117 9.59 -7.55 20.83
C ALA A 117 10.76 -6.63 20.44
N VAL A 118 10.45 -5.38 20.14
CA VAL A 118 11.41 -4.35 19.74
C VAL A 118 11.24 -3.15 20.66
N GLU A 119 12.35 -2.64 21.18
CA GLU A 119 12.36 -1.45 22.02
C GLU A 119 12.74 -0.17 21.21
N GLY A 120 12.54 1.00 21.84
CA GLY A 120 12.94 2.28 21.28
C GLY A 120 12.08 2.74 20.10
N VAL A 121 12.66 3.56 19.23
CA VAL A 121 11.93 4.23 18.12
C VAL A 121 11.31 3.22 17.15
N PHE A 122 12.03 2.16 16.81
CA PHE A 122 11.50 1.13 15.92
C PHE A 122 10.35 0.35 16.57
N GLY A 123 10.44 0.09 17.87
CA GLY A 123 9.33 -0.51 18.62
C GLY A 123 8.07 0.33 18.55
N ALA A 124 8.16 1.62 18.82
CA ALA A 124 7.04 2.54 18.72
C ALA A 124 6.42 2.59 17.31
N LEU A 125 7.25 2.52 16.26
CA LEU A 125 6.76 2.46 14.87
C LEU A 125 6.03 1.15 14.57
N PHE A 126 6.51 0.03 15.10
CA PHE A 126 5.83 -1.26 14.97
C PHE A 126 4.51 -1.30 15.75
N ASP A 127 4.47 -0.70 16.94
CA ASP A 127 3.25 -0.62 17.74
C ASP A 127 2.19 0.24 17.05
N ALA A 128 2.60 1.38 16.48
CA ALA A 128 1.73 2.22 15.68
C ALA A 128 1.19 1.47 14.44
N LEU A 129 2.03 0.68 13.77
CA LEU A 129 1.60 -0.18 12.67
C LEU A 129 0.59 -1.23 13.15
N ALA A 130 0.88 -1.93 14.24
CA ALA A 130 0.04 -3.00 14.77
C ALA A 130 -1.33 -2.51 15.25
N ALA A 131 -1.41 -1.25 15.68
CA ALA A 131 -2.69 -0.62 16.05
C ALA A 131 -3.64 -0.45 14.86
N PHE A 132 -3.10 -0.38 13.65
CA PHE A 132 -3.85 -0.18 12.42
C PHE A 132 -3.88 -1.44 11.52
N ASP A 133 -2.72 -2.06 11.32
CA ASP A 133 -2.54 -3.20 10.41
C ASP A 133 -2.58 -4.52 11.19
N GLN A 134 -3.66 -5.24 11.03
CA GLN A 134 -3.84 -6.57 11.61
C GLN A 134 -3.06 -7.63 10.79
N PRO A 135 -2.71 -8.79 11.39
CA PRO A 135 -1.86 -9.80 10.74
C PRO A 135 -2.58 -10.62 9.65
N PHE A 136 -3.55 -10.04 8.99
CA PHE A 136 -4.27 -10.62 7.87
C PHE A 136 -3.88 -9.92 6.55
N ASN A 137 -4.49 -10.26 5.44
CA ASN A 137 -4.25 -9.61 4.14
C ASN A 137 -2.80 -9.79 3.62
N GLN A 138 -2.23 -10.99 3.74
CA GLN A 138 -0.84 -11.26 3.38
C GLN A 138 -0.59 -11.35 1.88
N ALA A 139 -1.54 -11.90 1.10
CA ALA A 139 -1.35 -12.10 -0.32
C ALA A 139 -2.59 -11.75 -1.15
N PRO A 140 -2.43 -11.04 -2.28
CA PRO A 140 -1.18 -10.46 -2.78
C PRO A 140 -0.68 -9.29 -1.92
N SER A 141 0.64 -9.08 -1.83
CA SER A 141 1.17 -7.92 -1.09
C SER A 141 0.76 -6.62 -1.79
N LEU A 142 -0.11 -5.85 -1.14
CA LEU A 142 -0.56 -4.57 -1.69
C LEU A 142 0.58 -3.55 -1.74
N HIS A 143 1.46 -3.53 -0.74
CA HIS A 143 2.64 -2.67 -0.71
C HIS A 143 3.56 -2.94 -1.91
N ILE A 144 3.84 -4.20 -2.23
CA ILE A 144 4.64 -4.57 -3.40
C ILE A 144 3.93 -4.17 -4.70
N ALA A 145 2.64 -4.43 -4.81
CA ALA A 145 1.88 -4.06 -6.00
C ALA A 145 1.88 -2.54 -6.25
N LEU A 146 1.70 -1.75 -5.19
CA LEU A 146 1.75 -0.28 -5.27
C LEU A 146 3.15 0.21 -5.63
N LEU A 147 4.20 -0.38 -5.02
CA LEU A 147 5.60 -0.01 -5.29
C LEU A 147 5.98 -0.24 -6.76
N VAL A 148 5.49 -1.30 -7.38
CA VAL A 148 5.74 -1.58 -8.81
C VAL A 148 5.02 -0.59 -9.74
N ILE A 149 3.91 -0.01 -9.31
CA ILE A 149 3.13 0.96 -10.10
C ILE A 149 3.70 2.38 -10.01
N ILE A 150 4.30 2.73 -8.88
CA ILE A 150 4.91 4.05 -8.60
C ILE A 150 6.17 4.27 -9.42
#